data_1d391ff3e3df33d4a20cc918d6daaa45
#
_entry.id   1d391ff3e3df33d4a20cc918d6daaa45
#
_cell.length_a   1.000
_cell.length_b   1.000
_cell.length_c   1.000
_cell.angle_alpha   90.00
_cell.angle_beta   90.00
_cell.angle_gamma   90.00
#
_symmetry.space_group_name_H-M   'P 1'
#
loop_
_entity.id
_entity.type
_entity.pdbx_description
1 polymer ?
#
loop_
_entity_poly.entity_id
_entity_poly.type
_entity_poly.pdbx_seq_one_letter_code
_entity_poly.pdbx_strand_id
1 'polypeptide(L)'
;MSLLKRKTKDNTLYGLLMVCTIWYGLHFIIKSNIVPSPYETVKQFVILFPQVLSVHLIASLYRIFIAIFLSVLIGVPLGLWTGINKKADTLISPVIYLLYPLPKVAFLPIFMILMGIGDLSKI
;
A
#
# COMPACT_ATOMS: atom_id res chain seq x y z
N MET A 1 -17.21 -30.15 8.08
CA MET A 1 -16.46 -28.84 8.16
C MET A 1 -14.97 -29.03 8.46
N SER A 2 -14.52 -30.09 9.08
CA SER A 2 -13.09 -30.37 9.39
C SER A 2 -12.24 -30.82 8.19
N LEU A 3 -12.77 -31.54 7.24
CA LEU A 3 -12.02 -32.04 6.08
C LEU A 3 -11.66 -30.97 5.05
N LEU A 4 -12.52 -29.96 4.87
CA LEU A 4 -12.23 -28.82 3.98
C LEU A 4 -11.10 -27.95 4.53
N LYS A 5 -11.04 -27.78 5.85
CA LYS A 5 -10.00 -26.99 6.52
C LYS A 5 -8.61 -27.65 6.47
N ARG A 6 -8.57 -29.00 6.41
CA ARG A 6 -7.32 -29.76 6.28
C ARG A 6 -6.76 -29.65 4.85
N LYS A 7 -7.62 -29.79 3.84
CA LYS A 7 -7.23 -29.71 2.42
C LYS A 7 -6.70 -28.32 2.01
N THR A 8 -7.27 -27.25 2.57
CA THR A 8 -6.77 -25.89 2.33
C THR A 8 -5.40 -25.64 2.96
N LYS A 9 -5.13 -26.22 4.15
CA LYS A 9 -3.84 -26.06 4.84
C LYS A 9 -2.71 -26.76 4.07
N ASP A 10 -2.99 -27.96 3.55
CA ASP A 10 -2.00 -28.72 2.75
C ASP A 10 -1.70 -28.01 1.43
N ASN A 11 -2.70 -27.43 0.76
CA ASN A 11 -2.53 -26.64 -0.46
C ASN A 11 -1.74 -25.33 -0.20
N THR A 12 -1.94 -24.69 0.95
CA THR A 12 -1.20 -23.48 1.33
C THR A 12 0.27 -23.79 1.59
N LEU A 13 0.57 -24.88 2.29
CA LEU A 13 1.93 -25.31 2.53
C LEU A 13 2.66 -25.65 1.23
N TYR A 14 1.99 -26.38 0.33
CA TYR A 14 2.51 -26.70 -1.00
C TYR A 14 2.81 -25.44 -1.81
N GLY A 15 1.90 -24.47 -1.82
CA GLY A 15 2.09 -23.19 -2.49
C GLY A 15 3.29 -22.41 -1.93
N LEU A 16 3.46 -22.39 -0.62
CA LEU A 16 4.57 -21.73 0.06
C LEU A 16 5.92 -22.39 -0.28
N LEU A 17 5.97 -23.72 -0.30
CA LEU A 17 7.15 -24.48 -0.71
C LEU A 17 7.51 -24.21 -2.18
N MET A 18 6.49 -24.17 -3.06
CA MET A 18 6.70 -23.87 -4.48
C MET A 18 7.28 -22.47 -4.70
N VAL A 19 6.74 -21.47 -4.02
CA VAL A 19 7.25 -20.07 -4.07
C VAL A 19 8.69 -20.00 -3.58
N CYS A 20 9.01 -20.64 -2.45
CA CYS A 20 10.37 -20.68 -1.92
C CYS A 20 11.35 -21.38 -2.89
N THR A 21 10.91 -22.48 -3.52
CA THR A 21 11.74 -23.22 -4.49
C THR A 21 12.02 -22.37 -5.73
N ILE A 22 11.00 -21.69 -6.27
CA ILE A 22 11.16 -20.78 -7.41
C ILE A 22 12.12 -19.63 -7.04
N TRP A 23 11.97 -19.06 -5.85
CA TRP A 23 12.84 -17.97 -5.38
C TRP A 23 14.30 -18.42 -5.27
N TYR A 24 14.56 -19.58 -4.66
CA TYR A 24 15.92 -20.14 -4.63
C TYR A 24 16.45 -20.42 -6.04
N GLY A 25 15.62 -20.96 -6.93
CA GLY A 25 16.00 -21.17 -8.33
C GLY A 25 16.42 -19.87 -9.02
N LEU A 26 15.64 -18.80 -8.86
CA LEU A 26 15.98 -17.48 -9.41
C LEU A 26 17.29 -16.93 -8.82
N HIS A 27 17.52 -17.07 -7.51
CA HIS A 27 18.75 -16.67 -6.85
C HIS A 27 19.98 -17.36 -7.48
N PHE A 28 19.90 -18.68 -7.70
CA PHE A 28 21.00 -19.45 -8.31
C PHE A 28 21.24 -19.12 -9.79
N ILE A 29 20.18 -18.83 -10.54
CA ILE A 29 20.29 -18.51 -11.98
C ILE A 29 20.87 -17.10 -12.17
N ILE A 30 20.36 -16.12 -11.42
CA ILE A 30 20.72 -14.71 -11.60
C ILE A 30 22.13 -14.43 -11.03
N LYS A 31 22.57 -15.17 -10.01
CA LYS A 31 23.89 -15.04 -9.36
C LYS A 31 24.29 -13.58 -9.06
N SER A 32 23.33 -12.75 -8.71
CA SER A 32 23.51 -11.32 -8.49
C SER A 32 23.03 -10.95 -7.09
N ASN A 33 23.69 -9.99 -6.46
CA ASN A 33 23.25 -9.42 -5.17
C ASN A 33 21.89 -8.71 -5.25
N ILE A 34 21.33 -8.57 -6.46
CA ILE A 34 20.00 -7.98 -6.68
C ILE A 34 18.89 -8.91 -6.19
N VAL A 35 19.10 -10.23 -6.28
CA VAL A 35 18.12 -11.23 -5.81
C VAL A 35 18.73 -12.02 -4.66
N PRO A 36 18.59 -11.56 -3.41
CA PRO A 36 19.12 -12.27 -2.25
C PRO A 36 18.37 -13.59 -2.05
N SER A 37 18.98 -14.53 -1.33
CA SER A 37 18.31 -15.77 -0.95
C SER A 37 17.18 -15.50 0.06
N PRO A 38 16.14 -16.34 0.14
CA PRO A 38 15.10 -16.21 1.17
C PRO A 38 15.67 -16.16 2.59
N TYR A 39 16.70 -16.94 2.88
CA TYR A 39 17.37 -16.95 4.16
C TYR A 39 18.04 -15.60 4.49
N GLU A 40 18.81 -15.06 3.54
CA GLU A 40 19.46 -13.75 3.71
C GLU A 40 18.44 -12.63 3.88
N THR A 41 17.33 -12.68 3.14
CA THR A 41 16.24 -11.72 3.26
C THR A 41 15.64 -11.72 4.67
N VAL A 42 15.31 -12.91 5.21
CA VAL A 42 14.80 -13.04 6.58
C VAL A 42 15.82 -12.57 7.61
N LYS A 43 17.08 -12.96 7.45
CA LYS A 43 18.17 -12.52 8.32
C LYS A 43 18.30 -11.00 8.35
N GLN A 44 18.35 -10.36 7.18
CA GLN A 44 18.44 -8.90 7.06
C GLN A 44 17.20 -8.21 7.61
N PHE A 45 16.01 -8.78 7.40
CA PHE A 45 14.79 -8.26 7.98
C PHE A 45 14.87 -8.20 9.51
N VAL A 46 15.28 -9.28 10.16
CA VAL A 46 15.40 -9.33 11.63
C VAL A 46 16.45 -8.35 12.15
N ILE A 47 17.58 -8.20 11.45
CA ILE A 47 18.65 -7.26 11.84
C ILE A 47 18.21 -5.80 11.66
N LEU A 48 17.58 -5.47 10.54
CA LEU A 48 17.21 -4.10 10.21
C LEU A 48 15.90 -3.65 10.87
N PHE A 49 15.07 -4.60 11.31
CA PHE A 49 13.75 -4.28 11.86
C PHE A 49 13.79 -3.29 13.01
N PRO A 50 14.61 -3.49 14.08
CA PRO A 50 14.54 -2.64 15.26
C PRO A 50 15.05 -1.21 15.04
N GLN A 51 15.94 -0.98 14.07
CA GLN A 51 16.61 0.32 13.89
C GLN A 51 16.16 1.08 12.65
N VAL A 52 15.88 0.38 11.58
CA VAL A 52 15.57 1.01 10.28
C VAL A 52 14.10 0.81 9.90
N LEU A 53 13.64 -0.44 9.84
CA LEU A 53 12.30 -0.73 9.36
C LEU A 53 11.22 -0.24 10.33
N SER A 54 11.44 -0.32 11.63
CA SER A 54 10.47 0.15 12.63
C SER A 54 10.24 1.66 12.51
N VAL A 55 11.29 2.45 12.29
CA VAL A 55 11.20 3.91 12.12
C VAL A 55 10.40 4.23 10.85
N HIS A 56 10.72 3.56 9.74
CA HIS A 56 9.98 3.75 8.50
C HIS A 56 8.54 3.27 8.59
N LEU A 57 8.28 2.18 9.32
CA LEU A 57 6.92 1.69 9.57
C LEU A 57 6.09 2.69 10.36
N ILE A 58 6.63 3.24 11.44
CA ILE A 58 5.96 4.25 12.26
C ILE A 58 5.67 5.51 11.43
N ALA A 59 6.65 5.98 10.67
CA ALA A 59 6.46 7.13 9.79
C ALA A 59 5.38 6.89 8.71
N SER A 60 5.32 5.68 8.15
CA SER A 60 4.29 5.30 7.18
C SER A 60 2.91 5.21 7.82
N LEU A 61 2.80 4.62 9.00
CA LEU A 61 1.55 4.57 9.76
C LEU A 61 1.04 5.98 10.09
N TYR A 62 1.93 6.84 10.59
CA TYR A 62 1.58 8.23 10.87
C TYR A 62 1.00 8.95 9.65
N ARG A 63 1.65 8.85 8.47
CA ARG A 63 1.14 9.43 7.23
C ARG A 63 -0.22 8.87 6.83
N ILE A 64 -0.40 7.55 6.92
CA ILE A 64 -1.67 6.88 6.61
C ILE A 64 -2.78 7.37 7.54
N PHE A 65 -2.52 7.44 8.85
CA PHE A 65 -3.51 7.92 9.81
C PHE A 65 -3.93 9.37 9.54
N ILE A 66 -2.97 10.25 9.28
CA ILE A 66 -3.29 11.66 8.96
C ILE A 66 -4.06 11.76 7.64
N ALA A 67 -3.63 11.04 6.61
CA ALA A 67 -4.31 11.03 5.31
C ALA A 67 -5.76 10.55 5.43
N ILE A 68 -6.01 9.46 6.17
CA ILE A 68 -7.36 8.95 6.43
C ILE A 68 -8.16 9.97 7.24
N PHE A 69 -7.59 10.53 8.30
CA PHE A 69 -8.27 11.51 9.15
C PHE A 69 -8.71 12.74 8.34
N LEU A 70 -7.82 13.32 7.55
CA LEU A 70 -8.12 14.47 6.69
C LEU A 70 -9.15 14.12 5.61
N SER A 71 -9.02 12.94 5.00
CA SER A 71 -9.95 12.47 3.98
C SER A 71 -11.37 12.30 4.54
N VAL A 72 -11.51 11.75 5.74
CA VAL A 72 -12.80 11.61 6.43
C VAL A 72 -13.34 12.97 6.86
N LEU A 73 -12.48 13.82 7.43
CA LEU A 73 -12.87 15.15 7.92
C LEU A 73 -13.44 16.04 6.81
N ILE A 74 -12.89 15.94 5.60
CA ILE A 74 -13.33 16.73 4.44
C ILE A 74 -14.36 15.96 3.61
N GLY A 75 -14.10 14.70 3.34
CA GLY A 75 -14.91 13.88 2.43
C GLY A 75 -16.30 13.57 2.95
N VAL A 76 -16.43 13.30 4.26
CA VAL A 76 -17.75 12.98 4.84
C VAL A 76 -18.69 14.18 4.81
N PRO A 77 -18.30 15.40 5.27
CA PRO A 77 -19.18 16.57 5.18
C PRO A 77 -19.54 16.93 3.72
N LEU A 78 -18.56 16.88 2.81
CA LEU A 78 -18.82 17.15 1.40
C LEU A 78 -19.78 16.11 0.79
N GLY A 79 -19.57 14.82 1.07
CA GLY A 79 -20.43 13.76 0.59
C GLY A 79 -21.86 13.86 1.13
N LEU A 80 -22.03 14.19 2.41
CA LEU A 80 -23.35 14.42 2.99
C LEU A 80 -24.03 15.66 2.38
N TRP A 81 -23.28 16.73 2.23
CA TRP A 81 -23.81 17.97 1.63
C TRP A 81 -24.26 17.76 0.20
N THR A 82 -23.48 17.10 -0.63
CA THR A 82 -23.88 16.76 -2.03
C THR A 82 -25.06 15.79 -2.07
N GLY A 83 -25.11 14.82 -1.15
CA GLY A 83 -26.21 13.87 -1.06
C GLY A 83 -27.58 14.48 -0.70
N ILE A 84 -27.58 15.59 0.06
CA ILE A 84 -28.82 16.25 0.53
C ILE A 84 -29.20 17.42 -0.38
N ASN A 85 -28.22 18.12 -0.96
CA ASN A 85 -28.43 19.36 -1.70
C ASN A 85 -28.19 19.20 -3.19
N LYS A 86 -29.27 19.21 -4.00
CA LYS A 86 -29.21 19.08 -5.47
C LYS A 86 -28.32 20.12 -6.14
N LYS A 87 -28.25 21.36 -5.64
CA LYS A 87 -27.39 22.40 -6.20
C LYS A 87 -25.90 22.08 -5.96
N ALA A 88 -25.57 21.60 -4.76
CA ALA A 88 -24.21 21.16 -4.45
C ALA A 88 -23.82 19.95 -5.30
N ASP A 89 -24.71 18.99 -5.45
CA ASP A 89 -24.51 17.81 -6.30
C ASP A 89 -24.24 18.21 -7.76
N THR A 90 -25.05 19.07 -8.34
CA THR A 90 -24.87 19.55 -9.74
C THR A 90 -23.51 20.23 -9.95
N LEU A 91 -22.96 20.89 -8.95
CA LEU A 91 -21.66 21.56 -9.03
C LEU A 91 -20.48 20.64 -8.81
N ILE A 92 -20.58 19.75 -7.82
CA ILE A 92 -19.44 18.96 -7.32
C ILE A 92 -19.34 17.60 -8.04
N SER A 93 -20.45 16.96 -8.33
CA SER A 93 -20.46 15.62 -8.93
C SER A 93 -19.75 15.55 -10.28
N PRO A 94 -19.87 16.52 -11.22
CA PRO A 94 -19.09 16.50 -12.46
C PRO A 94 -17.59 16.51 -12.26
N VAL A 95 -17.11 17.25 -11.25
CA VAL A 95 -15.69 17.31 -10.90
C VAL A 95 -15.22 15.95 -10.36
N ILE A 96 -16.00 15.34 -9.47
CA ILE A 96 -15.69 14.01 -8.93
C ILE A 96 -15.63 12.98 -10.05
N TYR A 97 -16.63 12.96 -10.96
CA TYR A 97 -16.68 12.02 -12.09
C TYR A 97 -15.52 12.20 -13.06
N LEU A 98 -15.06 13.43 -13.25
CA LEU A 98 -13.90 13.72 -14.10
C LEU A 98 -12.59 13.24 -13.45
N LEU A 99 -12.46 13.39 -12.13
CA LEU A 99 -11.28 13.01 -11.39
C LEU A 99 -11.23 11.50 -11.07
N TYR A 100 -12.37 10.84 -11.00
CA TYR A 100 -12.47 9.44 -10.59
C TYR A 100 -11.65 8.47 -11.46
N PRO A 101 -11.70 8.54 -12.80
CA PRO A 101 -10.94 7.65 -13.69
C PRO A 101 -9.45 7.98 -13.75
N LEU A 102 -9.00 9.13 -13.21
CA LEU A 102 -7.60 9.49 -13.26
C LEU A 102 -6.76 8.63 -12.29
N PRO A 103 -5.61 8.11 -12.73
CA PRO A 103 -4.73 7.34 -11.88
C PRO A 103 -4.15 8.24 -10.79
N LYS A 104 -4.65 8.09 -9.56
CA LYS A 104 -4.26 8.92 -8.41
C LYS A 104 -2.76 8.95 -8.15
N VAL A 105 -2.08 7.84 -8.46
CA VAL A 105 -0.62 7.74 -8.33
C VAL A 105 0.13 8.71 -9.26
N ALA A 106 -0.46 9.12 -10.39
CA ALA A 106 0.14 10.07 -11.32
C ALA A 106 0.24 11.49 -10.73
N PHE A 107 -0.56 11.82 -9.73
CA PHE A 107 -0.47 13.11 -9.05
C PHE A 107 0.69 13.19 -8.04
N LEU A 108 1.22 12.06 -7.58
CA LEU A 108 2.31 12.05 -6.60
C LEU A 108 3.54 12.84 -7.02
N PRO A 109 4.08 12.71 -8.25
CA PRO A 109 5.20 13.53 -8.71
C PRO A 109 4.87 15.02 -8.74
N ILE A 110 3.64 15.39 -9.09
CA ILE A 110 3.20 16.79 -9.12
C ILE A 110 3.19 17.37 -7.71
N PHE A 111 2.65 16.66 -6.73
CA PHE A 111 2.67 17.08 -5.33
C PHE A 111 4.09 17.15 -4.78
N MET A 112 4.99 16.23 -5.17
CA MET A 112 6.39 16.27 -4.78
C MET A 112 7.14 17.49 -5.33
N ILE A 113 6.80 17.96 -6.53
CA ILE A 113 7.38 19.17 -7.13
C ILE A 113 6.85 20.42 -6.40
N LEU A 114 5.56 20.45 -6.10
CA LEU A 114 4.92 21.64 -5.49
C LEU A 114 5.18 21.77 -3.99
N MET A 115 5.20 20.66 -3.26
CA MET A 115 5.26 20.62 -1.80
C MET A 115 6.60 20.11 -1.26
N GLY A 116 7.50 19.68 -2.16
CA GLY A 116 8.78 19.06 -1.80
C GLY A 116 8.66 17.56 -1.49
N ILE A 117 9.81 16.92 -1.24
CA ILE A 117 9.92 15.46 -0.99
C ILE A 117 9.58 15.11 0.48
N GLY A 118 9.00 16.03 1.23
CA GLY A 118 8.64 15.85 2.64
C GLY A 118 7.40 14.99 2.88
N ASP A 119 6.93 15.02 4.13
CA ASP A 119 5.73 14.28 4.55
C ASP A 119 4.44 14.86 3.97
N LEU A 120 4.40 16.18 3.74
CA LEU A 120 3.23 16.87 3.18
C LEU A 120 2.84 16.37 1.79
N SER A 121 3.80 15.99 0.97
CA SER A 121 3.51 15.46 -0.38
C SER A 121 3.04 13.99 -0.37
N LYS A 122 3.12 13.31 0.78
CA LYS A 122 2.81 11.87 0.94
C LYS A 122 1.56 11.64 1.80
N ILE A 123 1.01 12.66 2.43
CA ILE A 123 -0.26 12.66 3.17
C ILE A 123 -1.40 13.07 2.24
#